data_4e996e5acdec5596b5a5fb96c9d22391
#
_entry.id   4e996e5acdec5596b5a5fb96c9d22391
#
_cell.length_a   1.000
_cell.length_b   1.000
_cell.length_c   1.000
_cell.angle_alpha   90.00
_cell.angle_beta   90.00
_cell.angle_gamma   90.00
#
_symmetry.space_group_name_H-M   'P 1'
#
loop_
_entity.id
_entity.type
_entity.pdbx_description
1 polymer ?
#
loop_
_entity_poly.entity_id
_entity_poly.type
_entity_poly.pdbx_seq_one_letter_code
_entity_poly.pdbx_strand_id
1 'polypeptide(L)'
;GVSALAMHTNAPTILRSEALEEYRDAHGAKVFGSSERVKTEKAIAANSSAVREWDSNGTVFGYNAGNPKHQAGEFGHNDFYPVVVAAAQRTGEVDGKKALKAMILVDEIRGRLCEVFSLKSYKIDHVVHGAIASAAVYGALMGATPEQIEAAIGMFVVHYIPW
;
A
#
# COMPACT_ATOMS: atom_id res chain seq x y z
N GLY A 1 -15.35 6.55 4.96
CA GLY A 1 -15.97 6.67 6.29
C GLY A 1 -14.96 6.51 7.42
N VAL A 2 -14.49 5.30 7.68
CA VAL A 2 -13.52 5.03 8.76
C VAL A 2 -12.22 5.83 8.60
N SER A 3 -11.67 5.88 7.39
CA SER A 3 -10.45 6.64 7.10
C SER A 3 -10.62 8.15 7.37
N ALA A 4 -11.79 8.71 7.12
CA ALA A 4 -12.07 10.11 7.40
C ALA A 4 -12.07 10.41 8.90
N LEU A 5 -12.59 9.48 9.71
CA LEU A 5 -12.55 9.59 11.16
C LEU A 5 -11.14 9.41 11.72
N ALA A 6 -10.37 8.51 11.14
CA ALA A 6 -8.98 8.27 11.53
C ALA A 6 -8.06 9.48 11.29
N MET A 7 -8.43 10.40 10.41
CA MET A 7 -7.68 11.67 10.21
C MET A 7 -7.61 12.59 11.45
N HIS A 8 -8.37 12.29 12.49
CA HIS A 8 -8.33 12.99 13.77
C HIS A 8 -7.43 12.33 14.82
N THR A 9 -6.82 11.20 14.50
CA THR A 9 -5.86 10.51 15.36
C THR A 9 -4.44 11.00 15.11
N ASN A 10 -3.48 10.63 15.99
CA ASN A 10 -2.15 11.24 16.00
C ASN A 10 -1.36 11.05 14.70
N ALA A 11 -1.08 9.80 14.31
CA ALA A 11 -0.21 9.54 13.17
C ALA A 11 -0.80 10.05 11.84
N PRO A 12 -2.07 9.77 11.49
CA PRO A 12 -2.68 10.33 10.28
C PRO A 12 -2.71 11.86 10.27
N THR A 13 -2.97 12.50 11.42
CA THR A 13 -3.00 13.96 11.52
C THR A 13 -1.62 14.56 11.25
N ILE A 14 -0.56 14.02 11.85
CA ILE A 14 0.82 14.49 11.67
C ILE A 14 1.25 14.33 10.21
N LEU A 15 1.09 13.14 9.64
CA LEU A 15 1.49 12.88 8.25
C LEU A 15 0.69 13.72 7.25
N ARG A 16 -0.59 13.96 7.53
CA ARG A 16 -1.43 14.83 6.72
C ARG A 16 -0.98 16.28 6.76
N SER A 17 -0.74 16.83 7.95
CA SER A 17 -0.29 18.22 8.12
C SER A 17 1.05 18.42 7.44
N GLU A 18 2.03 17.56 7.70
CA GLU A 18 3.32 17.59 7.04
C GLU A 18 3.19 17.59 5.51
N ALA A 19 2.37 16.68 4.96
CA ALA A 19 2.18 16.58 3.52
C ALA A 19 1.58 17.86 2.92
N LEU A 20 0.59 18.46 3.59
CA LEU A 20 -0.11 19.65 3.11
C LEU A 20 0.69 20.95 3.30
N GLU A 21 1.53 21.02 4.31
CA GLU A 21 2.32 22.22 4.63
C GLU A 21 3.63 22.27 3.84
N GLU A 22 4.35 21.12 3.77
CA GLU A 22 5.74 21.08 3.29
C GLU A 22 5.90 20.47 1.89
N TYR A 23 4.93 19.69 1.41
CA TYR A 23 5.12 18.86 0.21
C TYR A 23 4.08 19.08 -0.88
N ARG A 24 3.62 20.33 -1.07
CA ARG A 24 2.68 20.66 -2.16
C ARG A 24 3.31 20.39 -3.53
N ASP A 25 2.54 19.73 -4.40
CA ASP A 25 2.96 19.38 -5.76
C ASP A 25 1.74 19.29 -6.67
N ALA A 26 1.62 20.22 -7.62
CA ALA A 26 0.50 20.26 -8.57
C ALA A 26 0.37 18.97 -9.42
N HIS A 27 1.47 18.24 -9.61
CA HIS A 27 1.52 16.99 -10.37
C HIS A 27 1.43 15.74 -9.47
N GLY A 28 1.31 15.91 -8.18
CA GLY A 28 1.24 14.84 -7.21
C GLY A 28 -0.15 14.22 -7.04
N ALA A 29 -0.44 13.69 -5.87
CA ALA A 29 -1.72 13.08 -5.51
C ALA A 29 -2.38 13.83 -4.36
N LYS A 30 -3.68 13.58 -4.14
CA LYS A 30 -4.46 14.23 -3.09
C LYS A 30 -4.37 13.48 -1.77
N VAL A 31 -4.28 14.22 -0.69
CA VAL A 31 -4.55 13.69 0.64
C VAL A 31 -6.07 13.59 0.83
N PHE A 32 -6.56 12.48 1.38
CA PHE A 32 -7.98 12.25 1.60
C PHE A 32 -8.61 13.40 2.42
N GLY A 33 -9.79 13.87 1.98
CA GLY A 33 -10.48 14.98 2.60
C GLY A 33 -9.89 16.36 2.28
N SER A 34 -8.94 16.48 1.32
CA SER A 34 -8.39 17.73 0.82
C SER A 34 -8.51 17.81 -0.71
N SER A 35 -8.64 19.02 -1.24
CA SER A 35 -8.52 19.30 -2.66
C SER A 35 -7.06 19.45 -3.11
N GLU A 36 -6.17 19.71 -2.16
CA GLU A 36 -4.75 19.97 -2.40
C GLU A 36 -4.00 18.73 -2.87
N ARG A 37 -3.09 18.95 -3.82
CA ARG A 37 -2.14 17.93 -4.28
C ARG A 37 -0.80 18.09 -3.57
N VAL A 38 -0.21 16.99 -3.21
CA VAL A 38 1.10 16.91 -2.57
C VAL A 38 1.96 15.88 -3.29
N LYS A 39 3.25 15.82 -3.00
CA LYS A 39 4.12 14.76 -3.52
C LYS A 39 3.47 13.39 -3.31
N THR A 40 3.49 12.56 -4.34
CA THR A 40 2.70 11.31 -4.39
C THR A 40 2.99 10.38 -3.23
N GLU A 41 4.27 10.23 -2.85
CA GLU A 41 4.69 9.41 -1.72
C GLU A 41 4.17 9.93 -0.38
N LYS A 42 4.04 11.24 -0.23
CA LYS A 42 3.49 11.87 0.97
C LYS A 42 1.97 11.69 1.05
N ALA A 43 1.28 11.78 -0.09
CA ALA A 43 -0.15 11.44 -0.15
C ALA A 43 -0.40 9.97 0.21
N ILE A 44 0.42 9.07 -0.33
CA ILE A 44 0.32 7.63 -0.01
C ILE A 44 0.52 7.41 1.48
N ALA A 45 1.60 7.93 2.08
CA ALA A 45 1.89 7.76 3.49
C ALA A 45 0.75 8.26 4.40
N ALA A 46 0.26 9.48 4.16
CA ALA A 46 -0.82 10.06 4.93
C ALA A 46 -2.14 9.27 4.78
N ASN A 47 -2.49 8.89 3.55
CA ASN A 47 -3.73 8.17 3.26
C ASN A 47 -3.67 6.72 3.78
N SER A 48 -2.55 6.03 3.62
CA SER A 48 -2.37 4.67 4.13
C SER A 48 -2.40 4.63 5.65
N SER A 49 -1.76 5.59 6.31
CA SER A 49 -1.84 5.74 7.76
C SER A 49 -3.29 5.90 8.24
N ALA A 50 -4.09 6.74 7.57
CA ALA A 50 -5.50 6.94 7.91
C ALA A 50 -6.36 5.69 7.67
N VAL A 51 -6.06 4.90 6.64
CA VAL A 51 -6.75 3.62 6.39
C VAL A 51 -6.38 2.58 7.45
N ARG A 52 -5.12 2.54 7.84
CA ARG A 52 -4.56 1.55 8.77
C ARG A 52 -4.93 1.78 10.22
N GLU A 53 -5.13 3.03 10.62
CA GLU A 53 -5.18 3.48 12.03
C GLU A 53 -6.09 2.65 12.93
N TRP A 54 -7.27 2.27 12.47
CA TRP A 54 -8.23 1.54 13.30
C TRP A 54 -8.29 0.05 13.01
N ASP A 55 -7.51 -0.43 12.07
CA ASP A 55 -7.34 -1.86 11.81
C ASP A 55 -8.66 -2.64 11.62
N SER A 56 -9.68 -1.97 11.09
CA SER A 56 -11.05 -2.49 11.06
C SER A 56 -11.50 -3.02 9.70
N ASN A 57 -10.58 -3.13 8.74
CA ASN A 57 -10.90 -3.39 7.34
C ASN A 57 -9.97 -4.42 6.68
N GLY A 58 -9.42 -5.30 7.49
CA GLY A 58 -8.52 -6.35 7.04
C GLY A 58 -9.25 -7.63 6.65
N THR A 59 -8.55 -8.47 5.92
CA THR A 59 -8.87 -9.87 5.66
C THR A 59 -7.68 -10.73 6.03
N VAL A 60 -7.72 -12.02 5.72
CA VAL A 60 -6.61 -12.95 5.98
C VAL A 60 -6.20 -13.60 4.66
N PHE A 61 -4.93 -13.46 4.31
CA PHE A 61 -4.32 -14.12 3.16
C PHE A 61 -3.52 -15.36 3.56
N GLY A 62 -3.34 -16.26 2.61
CA GLY A 62 -2.48 -17.42 2.77
C GLY A 62 -2.93 -18.45 3.79
N TYR A 63 -4.15 -18.33 4.34
CA TYR A 63 -4.69 -19.37 5.21
C TYR A 63 -4.96 -20.65 4.42
N ASN A 64 -4.37 -21.76 4.86
CA ASN A 64 -4.61 -23.07 4.29
C ASN A 64 -4.69 -24.12 5.40
N ALA A 65 -5.88 -24.60 5.68
CA ALA A 65 -6.12 -25.60 6.73
C ALA A 65 -5.35 -26.92 6.51
N GLY A 66 -5.06 -27.24 5.23
CA GLY A 66 -4.29 -28.45 4.86
C GLY A 66 -2.77 -28.29 5.00
N ASN A 67 -2.26 -27.08 5.26
CA ASN A 67 -0.84 -26.81 5.41
C ASN A 67 -0.53 -26.29 6.82
N PRO A 68 0.15 -27.07 7.67
CA PRO A 68 0.46 -26.65 9.03
C PRO A 68 1.26 -25.34 9.13
N LYS A 69 2.03 -25.00 8.08
CA LYS A 69 2.83 -23.75 8.03
C LYS A 69 1.98 -22.53 7.72
N HIS A 70 0.76 -22.69 7.21
CA HIS A 70 -0.11 -21.63 6.75
C HIS A 70 -1.46 -21.55 7.49
N GLN A 71 -1.53 -22.14 8.69
CA GLN A 71 -2.78 -22.14 9.46
C GLN A 71 -3.11 -20.80 10.11
N ALA A 72 -2.12 -19.95 10.35
CA ALA A 72 -2.34 -18.63 10.94
C ALA A 72 -2.76 -17.58 9.91
N GLY A 73 -2.37 -17.76 8.64
CA GLY A 73 -2.52 -16.73 7.61
C GLY A 73 -1.75 -15.45 7.93
N GLU A 74 -1.88 -14.49 7.05
CA GLU A 74 -1.30 -13.14 7.21
C GLU A 74 -2.40 -12.11 7.03
N PHE A 75 -2.36 -11.01 7.79
CA PHE A 75 -3.35 -9.95 7.62
C PHE A 75 -3.20 -9.22 6.29
N GLY A 76 -4.33 -9.00 5.61
CA GLY A 76 -4.43 -8.28 4.35
C GLY A 76 -5.21 -6.98 4.53
N HIS A 77 -4.57 -5.94 5.07
CA HIS A 77 -5.22 -4.66 5.29
C HIS A 77 -5.38 -3.85 4.00
N ASN A 78 -6.38 -2.98 3.96
CA ASN A 78 -6.68 -2.12 2.80
C ASN A 78 -5.77 -0.88 2.71
N ASP A 79 -4.81 -0.73 3.60
CA ASP A 79 -3.86 0.38 3.70
C ASP A 79 -2.89 0.48 2.52
N PHE A 80 -2.86 -0.51 1.64
CA PHE A 80 -2.10 -0.46 0.39
C PHE A 80 -2.91 0.09 -0.81
N TYR A 81 -4.24 0.20 -0.72
CA TYR A 81 -5.05 0.75 -1.81
C TYR A 81 -4.81 2.24 -2.10
N PRO A 82 -4.42 3.09 -1.14
CA PRO A 82 -4.03 4.46 -1.43
C PRO A 82 -2.90 4.59 -2.46
N VAL A 83 -2.05 3.56 -2.61
CA VAL A 83 -1.03 3.49 -3.67
C VAL A 83 -1.67 3.55 -5.05
N VAL A 84 -2.72 2.77 -5.28
CA VAL A 84 -3.47 2.74 -6.54
C VAL A 84 -4.20 4.06 -6.79
N VAL A 85 -4.84 4.61 -5.74
CA VAL A 85 -5.53 5.90 -5.82
C VAL A 85 -4.56 7.01 -6.19
N ALA A 86 -3.39 7.05 -5.57
CA ALA A 86 -2.37 8.06 -5.84
C ALA A 86 -1.81 7.94 -7.27
N ALA A 87 -1.55 6.72 -7.76
CA ALA A 87 -1.13 6.49 -9.14
C ALA A 87 -2.20 6.98 -10.14
N ALA A 88 -3.47 6.64 -9.88
CA ALA A 88 -4.59 7.08 -10.70
C ALA A 88 -4.71 8.61 -10.78
N GLN A 89 -4.54 9.28 -9.64
CA GLN A 89 -4.60 10.74 -9.58
C GLN A 89 -3.40 11.42 -10.25
N ARG A 90 -2.23 10.81 -10.19
CA ARG A 90 -1.01 11.34 -10.79
C ARG A 90 -1.03 11.23 -12.31
N THR A 91 -1.41 10.08 -12.85
CA THR A 91 -1.42 9.85 -14.32
C THR A 91 -2.62 10.47 -14.99
N GLY A 92 -3.77 10.53 -14.32
CA GLY A 92 -5.05 10.91 -14.92
C GLY A 92 -5.62 9.90 -15.93
N GLU A 93 -4.93 8.78 -16.17
CA GLU A 93 -5.26 7.78 -17.19
C GLU A 93 -5.90 6.51 -16.63
N VAL A 94 -6.02 6.42 -15.30
CA VAL A 94 -6.56 5.26 -14.61
C VAL A 94 -8.01 5.52 -14.23
N ASP A 95 -8.94 4.92 -14.98
CA ASP A 95 -10.36 4.94 -14.64
C ASP A 95 -10.68 4.03 -13.43
N GLY A 96 -11.92 4.10 -12.96
CA GLY A 96 -12.36 3.31 -11.80
C GLY A 96 -12.24 1.79 -11.99
N LYS A 97 -12.45 1.28 -13.21
CA LYS A 97 -12.34 -0.14 -13.55
C LYS A 97 -10.87 -0.58 -13.52
N LYS A 98 -9.97 0.21 -14.07
CA LYS A 98 -8.53 -0.05 -14.05
C LYS A 98 -7.98 0.04 -12.61
N ALA A 99 -8.44 1.02 -11.83
CA ALA A 99 -8.09 1.17 -10.43
C ALA A 99 -8.53 -0.05 -9.60
N LEU A 100 -9.78 -0.52 -9.78
CA LEU A 100 -10.27 -1.71 -9.09
C LEU A 100 -9.47 -2.97 -9.45
N LYS A 101 -9.14 -3.16 -10.72
CA LYS A 101 -8.26 -4.26 -11.15
C LYS A 101 -6.87 -4.18 -10.51
N ALA A 102 -6.32 -2.97 -10.38
CA ALA A 102 -5.04 -2.76 -9.75
C ALA A 102 -5.08 -3.07 -8.24
N MET A 103 -6.17 -2.72 -7.54
CA MET A 103 -6.37 -3.10 -6.13
C MET A 103 -6.45 -4.63 -5.97
N ILE A 104 -7.18 -5.31 -6.86
CA ILE A 104 -7.23 -6.78 -6.89
C ILE A 104 -5.83 -7.36 -7.13
N LEU A 105 -5.04 -6.75 -8.02
CA LEU A 105 -3.69 -7.21 -8.29
C LEU A 105 -2.75 -7.03 -7.08
N VAL A 106 -2.89 -5.94 -6.32
CA VAL A 106 -2.18 -5.77 -5.04
C VAL A 106 -2.47 -6.94 -4.12
N ASP A 107 -3.74 -7.29 -3.95
CA ASP A 107 -4.15 -8.39 -3.08
C ASP A 107 -3.73 -9.76 -3.60
N GLU A 108 -3.79 -9.97 -4.92
CA GLU A 108 -3.35 -11.22 -5.54
C GLU A 108 -1.84 -11.45 -5.33
N ILE A 109 -1.00 -10.42 -5.53
CA ILE A 109 0.44 -10.54 -5.28
C ILE A 109 0.71 -10.83 -3.80
N ARG A 110 0.07 -10.10 -2.88
CA ARG A 110 0.20 -10.34 -1.45
C ARG A 110 -0.21 -11.76 -1.07
N GLY A 111 -1.38 -12.18 -1.55
CA GLY A 111 -1.92 -13.51 -1.30
C GLY A 111 -0.98 -14.62 -1.77
N ARG A 112 -0.44 -14.49 -2.99
CA ARG A 112 0.51 -15.46 -3.54
C ARG A 112 1.82 -15.52 -2.75
N LEU A 113 2.33 -14.37 -2.33
CA LEU A 113 3.51 -14.34 -1.47
C LEU A 113 3.26 -15.02 -0.12
N CYS A 114 2.10 -14.78 0.50
CA CYS A 114 1.70 -15.44 1.74
C CYS A 114 1.55 -16.96 1.59
N GLU A 115 1.11 -17.45 0.44
CA GLU A 115 1.03 -18.89 0.16
C GLU A 115 2.40 -19.55 0.07
N VAL A 116 3.41 -18.83 -0.41
CA VAL A 116 4.77 -19.36 -0.57
C VAL A 116 5.54 -19.36 0.73
N PHE A 117 5.44 -18.28 1.50
CA PHE A 117 6.15 -18.16 2.78
C PHE A 117 5.42 -17.24 3.75
N SER A 118 5.38 -17.63 5.02
CA SER A 118 4.84 -16.82 6.10
C SER A 118 5.95 -15.99 6.73
N LEU A 119 5.84 -14.68 6.68
CA LEU A 119 6.77 -13.76 7.32
C LEU A 119 6.75 -13.87 8.85
N LYS A 120 5.60 -14.21 9.43
CA LYS A 120 5.46 -14.44 10.88
C LYS A 120 6.41 -15.51 11.39
N SER A 121 6.68 -16.54 10.59
CA SER A 121 7.64 -17.59 10.93
C SER A 121 9.05 -17.06 11.14
N TYR A 122 9.38 -15.94 10.51
CA TYR A 122 10.67 -15.26 10.59
C TYR A 122 10.62 -14.02 11.50
N LYS A 123 9.51 -13.80 12.22
CA LYS A 123 9.28 -12.60 13.05
C LYS A 123 9.38 -11.29 12.27
N ILE A 124 9.04 -11.33 10.98
CA ILE A 124 8.97 -10.18 10.09
C ILE A 124 7.50 -9.80 9.92
N ASP A 125 7.22 -8.51 9.89
CA ASP A 125 5.87 -8.00 9.73
C ASP A 125 5.32 -8.29 8.31
N HIS A 126 4.04 -8.64 8.24
CA HIS A 126 3.34 -8.95 7.00
C HIS A 126 3.26 -7.77 6.01
N VAL A 127 3.50 -6.56 6.44
CA VAL A 127 3.51 -5.36 5.58
C VAL A 127 4.56 -5.45 4.46
N VAL A 128 5.58 -6.29 4.61
CA VAL A 128 6.58 -6.54 3.57
C VAL A 128 5.95 -7.07 2.28
N HIS A 129 5.00 -7.99 2.37
CA HIS A 129 4.27 -8.49 1.19
C HIS A 129 3.50 -7.36 0.48
N GLY A 130 2.87 -6.48 1.26
CA GLY A 130 2.16 -5.32 0.75
C GLY A 130 3.07 -4.29 0.09
N ALA A 131 4.27 -4.08 0.63
CA ALA A 131 5.25 -3.17 0.03
C ALA A 131 5.77 -3.69 -1.32
N ILE A 132 6.06 -5.00 -1.42
CA ILE A 132 6.44 -5.64 -2.70
C ILE A 132 5.31 -5.49 -3.72
N ALA A 133 4.07 -5.80 -3.33
CA ALA A 133 2.91 -5.65 -4.19
C ALA A 133 2.70 -4.19 -4.62
N SER A 134 2.89 -3.24 -3.71
CA SER A 134 2.80 -1.81 -3.99
C SER A 134 3.82 -1.34 -5.00
N ALA A 135 5.08 -1.76 -4.87
CA ALA A 135 6.14 -1.42 -5.82
C ALA A 135 5.81 -1.95 -7.22
N ALA A 136 5.33 -3.20 -7.31
CA ALA A 136 4.96 -3.82 -8.59
C ALA A 136 3.77 -3.09 -9.24
N VAL A 137 2.68 -2.89 -8.51
CA VAL A 137 1.44 -2.32 -9.06
C VAL A 137 1.59 -0.83 -9.35
N TYR A 138 2.22 -0.07 -8.46
CA TYR A 138 2.50 1.34 -8.70
C TYR A 138 3.40 1.51 -9.94
N GLY A 139 4.49 0.77 -10.03
CA GLY A 139 5.37 0.79 -11.19
C GLY A 139 4.62 0.50 -12.49
N ALA A 140 3.79 -0.56 -12.51
CA ALA A 140 2.98 -0.90 -13.68
C ALA A 140 1.98 0.21 -14.08
N LEU A 141 1.32 0.85 -13.10
CA LEU A 141 0.40 1.96 -13.35
C LEU A 141 1.13 3.21 -13.86
N MET A 142 2.37 3.41 -13.45
CA MET A 142 3.23 4.52 -13.88
C MET A 142 3.95 4.24 -15.22
N GLY A 143 3.75 3.06 -15.83
CA GLY A 143 4.40 2.68 -17.09
C GLY A 143 5.88 2.28 -16.93
N ALA A 144 6.30 1.88 -15.75
CA ALA A 144 7.66 1.40 -15.51
C ALA A 144 7.94 0.09 -16.26
N THR A 145 9.19 -0.11 -16.68
CA THR A 145 9.63 -1.37 -17.28
C THR A 145 9.72 -2.48 -16.23
N PRO A 146 9.71 -3.76 -16.62
CA PRO A 146 9.93 -4.88 -15.69
C PRO A 146 11.21 -4.71 -14.87
N GLU A 147 12.29 -4.25 -15.47
CA GLU A 147 13.59 -4.05 -14.82
C GLU A 147 13.52 -2.92 -13.76
N GLN A 148 12.76 -1.86 -14.04
CA GLN A 148 12.54 -0.79 -13.07
C GLN A 148 11.70 -1.27 -11.88
N ILE A 149 10.70 -2.12 -12.13
CA ILE A 149 9.88 -2.72 -11.08
C ILE A 149 10.73 -3.67 -10.23
N GLU A 150 11.53 -4.52 -10.86
CA GLU A 150 12.46 -5.42 -10.17
C GLU A 150 13.45 -4.63 -9.29
N ALA A 151 14.04 -3.57 -9.82
CA ALA A 151 14.94 -2.70 -9.07
C ALA A 151 14.24 -2.05 -7.86
N ALA A 152 13.00 -1.58 -8.01
CA ALA A 152 12.22 -1.00 -6.91
C ALA A 152 11.94 -2.02 -5.81
N ILE A 153 11.54 -3.23 -6.17
CA ILE A 153 11.34 -4.34 -5.22
C ILE A 153 12.67 -4.68 -4.52
N GLY A 154 13.76 -4.79 -5.29
CA GLY A 154 15.10 -5.09 -4.74
C GLY A 154 15.57 -4.04 -3.74
N MET A 155 15.40 -2.75 -4.03
CA MET A 155 15.74 -1.67 -3.10
C MET A 155 14.93 -1.76 -1.80
N PHE A 156 13.64 -2.06 -1.87
CA PHE A 156 12.81 -2.25 -0.69
C PHE A 156 13.31 -3.45 0.14
N VAL A 157 13.53 -4.60 -0.50
CA VAL A 157 13.97 -5.83 0.16
C VAL A 157 15.30 -5.62 0.88
N VAL A 158 16.27 -4.98 0.25
CA VAL A 158 17.60 -4.73 0.83
C VAL A 158 17.53 -3.78 2.03
N HIS A 159 16.66 -2.77 1.99
CA HIS A 159 16.61 -1.76 3.04
C HIS A 159 15.76 -2.16 4.25
N TYR A 160 14.72 -2.97 4.07
CA TYR A 160 13.70 -3.18 5.10
C TYR A 160 13.57 -4.62 5.57
N ILE A 161 14.26 -5.57 4.96
CA ILE A 161 14.30 -6.95 5.45
C ILE A 161 15.66 -7.19 6.13
N PRO A 162 15.68 -7.41 7.46
CA PRO A 162 16.91 -7.76 8.16
C PRO A 162 17.30 -9.20 7.80
N TRP A 163 18.44 -9.35 7.18
CA TRP A 163 19.07 -10.64 6.85
C TRP A 163 19.85 -11.23 8.03
#